data_5bf404ab9d2a9556e7fcecda5402e2aa
#
_entry.id   5bf404ab9d2a9556e7fcecda5402e2aa
#
_cell.length_a   1.000
_cell.length_b   1.000
_cell.length_c   1.000
_cell.angle_alpha   90.00
_cell.angle_beta   90.00
_cell.angle_gamma   90.00
#
_symmetry.space_group_name_H-M   'P 1'
#
loop_
_entity.id
_entity.type
_entity.pdbx_description
1 polymer ?
#
loop_
_entity_poly.entity_id
_entity_poly.type
_entity_poly.pdbx_seq_one_letter_code
_entity_poly.pdbx_strand_id
1 'polypeptide(L)'
;AIVGTVIFALLAFLLPSDVPVDRNGKIDWVGAVLGTAGLIVFNVAWNQAPASGWDAPFESILLVTSILLLLLFGVWEHKFANPPIMPLGIWTAPSFLALILVVLFSFMANGIFLWYMVAWLQLLRGASILDFGVQWTPFGIVATLGTFLAAWLIPRLATQWILAIGSAAILVANLLLATMPVYQSYWAQVFPATLFMALCPDFVYVAAQIVASNSVRRRHQGVAASLVGTLNLYGNSLGLGFAGTIETEVNKRRVGAEAVLGFRAALYFGAALGLVAVLVDLSFVRVVKDVREGWSDPADQREVEVELEEGVSTAVEGRQ
;
A
#
# COMPACT_ATOMS: atom_id res chain seq x y z
N ALA A 1 -20.96 9.25 8.89
CA ALA A 1 -20.69 10.62 9.31
C ALA A 1 -20.70 10.77 10.85
N ILE A 2 -21.81 10.48 11.55
CA ILE A 2 -21.98 10.71 13.01
C ILE A 2 -20.89 10.02 13.83
N VAL A 3 -20.66 8.70 13.62
CA VAL A 3 -19.63 7.93 14.35
C VAL A 3 -18.23 8.51 14.11
N GLY A 4 -17.90 8.88 12.87
CA GLY A 4 -16.62 9.48 12.54
C GLY A 4 -16.42 10.85 13.22
N THR A 5 -17.46 11.68 13.28
CA THR A 5 -17.40 12.97 13.99
C THR A 5 -17.19 12.78 15.48
N VAL A 6 -17.87 11.81 16.11
CA VAL A 6 -17.70 11.49 17.54
C VAL A 6 -16.29 11.00 17.82
N ILE A 7 -15.75 10.08 17.01
CA ILE A 7 -14.38 9.58 17.17
C ILE A 7 -13.37 10.72 17.00
N PHE A 8 -13.54 11.57 15.98
CA PHE A 8 -12.66 12.72 15.76
C PHE A 8 -12.69 13.70 16.94
N ALA A 9 -13.87 14.01 17.46
CA ALA A 9 -14.02 14.86 18.64
C ALA A 9 -13.34 14.24 19.87
N LEU A 10 -13.53 12.94 20.12
CA LEU A 10 -12.87 12.24 21.21
C LEU A 10 -11.36 12.27 21.09
N LEU A 11 -10.82 12.01 19.89
CA LEU A 11 -9.38 12.08 19.63
C LEU A 11 -8.83 13.49 19.87
N ALA A 12 -9.52 14.54 19.42
CA ALA A 12 -9.12 15.91 19.61
C ALA A 12 -9.04 16.32 21.11
N PHE A 13 -9.86 15.71 21.97
CA PHE A 13 -9.85 15.94 23.42
C PHE A 13 -8.90 15.04 24.19
N LEU A 14 -8.67 13.80 23.73
CA LEU A 14 -7.90 12.80 24.46
C LEU A 14 -6.43 12.74 24.07
N LEU A 15 -6.08 13.18 22.85
CA LEU A 15 -4.69 13.20 22.42
C LEU A 15 -3.93 14.29 23.18
N PRO A 16 -2.83 13.94 23.85
CA PRO A 16 -1.94 14.95 24.45
C PRO A 16 -1.36 15.84 23.35
N SER A 17 -1.09 17.09 23.68
CA SER A 17 -0.43 18.00 22.75
C SER A 17 0.97 17.48 22.44
N ASP A 18 1.21 17.08 21.20
CA ASP A 18 2.52 16.62 20.76
C ASP A 18 3.54 17.75 20.85
N VAL A 19 4.69 17.43 21.44
CA VAL A 19 5.86 18.29 21.33
C VAL A 19 6.51 17.97 19.98
N PRO A 20 6.48 18.89 19.00
CA PRO A 20 7.08 18.62 17.71
C PRO A 20 8.59 18.37 17.86
N VAL A 21 9.06 17.28 17.28
CA VAL A 21 10.49 16.90 17.27
C VAL A 21 11.33 17.97 16.56
N ASP A 22 10.78 18.61 15.55
CA ASP A 22 11.41 19.75 14.87
C ASP A 22 10.40 20.91 14.76
N ARG A 23 10.60 21.95 15.59
CA ARG A 23 9.76 23.17 15.59
C ARG A 23 10.03 24.08 14.40
N ASN A 24 11.18 23.96 13.75
CA ASN A 24 11.63 24.81 12.65
C ASN A 24 11.58 24.08 11.30
N GLY A 25 11.03 22.87 11.25
CA GLY A 25 10.90 22.06 10.04
C GLY A 25 10.15 22.82 8.95
N LYS A 26 10.78 22.94 7.77
CA LYS A 26 10.14 23.53 6.59
C LYS A 26 9.55 22.42 5.74
N ILE A 27 8.35 22.66 5.20
CA ILE A 27 7.71 21.74 4.27
C ILE A 27 8.18 22.06 2.85
N ASP A 28 8.67 21.08 2.14
CA ASP A 28 8.98 21.22 0.71
C ASP A 28 7.70 21.12 -0.15
N TRP A 29 7.04 22.26 -0.30
CA TRP A 29 5.82 22.34 -1.11
C TRP A 29 6.04 22.03 -2.58
N VAL A 30 7.23 22.35 -3.12
CA VAL A 30 7.54 22.10 -4.54
C VAL A 30 7.69 20.60 -4.79
N GLY A 31 8.46 19.91 -3.95
CA GLY A 31 8.57 18.46 -3.99
C GLY A 31 7.21 17.78 -3.79
N ALA A 32 6.41 18.24 -2.81
CA ALA A 32 5.06 17.72 -2.57
C ALA A 32 4.16 17.82 -3.81
N VAL A 33 4.12 18.97 -4.46
CA VAL A 33 3.31 19.19 -5.66
C VAL A 33 3.82 18.35 -6.83
N LEU A 34 5.13 18.35 -7.11
CA LEU A 34 5.71 17.58 -8.21
C LEU A 34 5.48 16.06 -8.04
N GLY A 35 5.77 15.53 -6.85
CA GLY A 35 5.60 14.11 -6.56
C GLY A 35 4.14 13.68 -6.61
N THR A 36 3.27 14.43 -5.94
CA THR A 36 1.83 14.12 -5.91
C THR A 36 1.19 14.25 -7.30
N ALA A 37 1.48 15.33 -8.03
CA ALA A 37 0.97 15.53 -9.38
C ALA A 37 1.47 14.44 -10.33
N GLY A 38 2.75 14.08 -10.27
CA GLY A 38 3.32 13.00 -11.07
C GLY A 38 2.63 11.66 -10.83
N LEU A 39 2.42 11.28 -9.56
CA LEU A 39 1.74 10.05 -9.20
C LEU A 39 0.26 10.06 -9.62
N ILE A 40 -0.46 11.17 -9.41
CA ILE A 40 -1.86 11.29 -9.81
C ILE A 40 -2.01 11.18 -11.32
N VAL A 41 -1.22 11.94 -12.10
CA VAL A 41 -1.32 11.93 -13.57
C VAL A 41 -0.95 10.55 -14.13
N PHE A 42 0.06 9.88 -13.55
CA PHE A 42 0.41 8.50 -13.92
C PHE A 42 -0.73 7.52 -13.65
N ASN A 43 -1.36 7.62 -12.48
CA ASN A 43 -2.49 6.78 -12.12
C ASN A 43 -3.71 7.03 -13.02
N VAL A 44 -4.01 8.29 -13.32
CA VAL A 44 -5.10 8.67 -14.24
C VAL A 44 -4.88 8.10 -15.62
N ALA A 45 -3.66 8.23 -16.20
CA ALA A 45 -3.34 7.67 -17.51
C ALA A 45 -3.64 6.16 -17.57
N TRP A 46 -3.17 5.38 -16.58
CA TRP A 46 -3.42 3.95 -16.58
C TRP A 46 -4.87 3.55 -16.33
N ASN A 47 -5.60 4.29 -15.51
CA ASN A 47 -7.02 3.98 -15.24
C ASN A 47 -7.96 4.45 -16.35
N GLN A 48 -7.57 5.42 -17.15
CA GLN A 48 -8.40 5.93 -18.24
C GLN A 48 -8.14 5.21 -19.56
N ALA A 49 -6.92 4.73 -19.78
CA ALA A 49 -6.51 4.01 -20.98
C ALA A 49 -7.42 2.83 -21.38
N PRO A 50 -7.96 2.00 -20.45
CA PRO A 50 -8.91 0.94 -20.79
C PRO A 50 -10.19 1.43 -21.46
N ALA A 51 -10.67 2.64 -21.11
CA ALA A 51 -11.90 3.23 -21.64
C ALA A 51 -11.65 4.01 -22.93
N SER A 52 -10.57 4.81 -22.98
CA SER A 52 -10.26 5.71 -24.10
C SER A 52 -9.47 5.04 -25.23
N GLY A 53 -8.74 3.99 -24.90
CA GLY A 53 -7.76 3.33 -25.78
C GLY A 53 -6.40 4.04 -25.75
N TRP A 54 -5.33 3.25 -25.84
CA TRP A 54 -3.95 3.76 -25.91
C TRP A 54 -3.64 4.56 -27.17
N ASP A 55 -4.48 4.45 -28.20
CA ASP A 55 -4.37 5.20 -29.46
C ASP A 55 -4.81 6.65 -29.33
N ALA A 56 -5.49 7.02 -28.25
CA ALA A 56 -5.94 8.38 -27.99
C ALA A 56 -4.72 9.29 -27.69
N PRO A 57 -4.50 10.40 -28.42
CA PRO A 57 -3.33 11.25 -28.27
C PRO A 57 -3.16 11.79 -26.85
N PHE A 58 -4.25 12.05 -26.15
CA PHE A 58 -4.20 12.61 -24.80
C PHE A 58 -3.66 11.60 -23.77
N GLU A 59 -3.86 10.28 -23.95
CA GLU A 59 -3.32 9.25 -23.06
C GLU A 59 -1.78 9.23 -23.11
N SER A 60 -1.22 9.32 -24.32
CA SER A 60 0.23 9.44 -24.51
C SER A 60 0.77 10.71 -23.85
N ILE A 61 0.04 11.83 -23.96
CA ILE A 61 0.42 13.10 -23.33
C ILE A 61 0.40 12.98 -21.81
N LEU A 62 -0.64 12.37 -21.23
CA LEU A 62 -0.73 12.15 -19.79
C LEU A 62 0.44 11.28 -19.29
N LEU A 63 0.72 10.18 -19.99
CA LEU A 63 1.81 9.28 -19.61
C LEU A 63 3.18 9.98 -19.67
N VAL A 64 3.47 10.69 -20.75
CA VAL A 64 4.73 11.44 -20.89
C VAL A 64 4.83 12.54 -19.83
N THR A 65 3.75 13.29 -19.62
CA THR A 65 3.70 14.35 -18.60
C THR A 65 3.95 13.80 -17.19
N SER A 66 3.35 12.66 -16.86
CA SER A 66 3.55 12.03 -15.56
C SER A 66 5.00 11.60 -15.34
N ILE A 67 5.61 10.99 -16.35
CA ILE A 67 7.03 10.59 -16.30
C ILE A 67 7.93 11.81 -16.12
N LEU A 68 7.68 12.90 -16.86
CA LEU A 68 8.42 14.14 -16.72
C LEU A 68 8.29 14.74 -15.31
N LEU A 69 7.09 14.77 -14.75
CA LEU A 69 6.85 15.26 -13.38
C LEU A 69 7.61 14.41 -12.35
N LEU A 70 7.59 13.08 -12.48
CA LEU A 70 8.30 12.19 -11.57
C LEU A 70 9.83 12.33 -11.70
N LEU A 71 10.36 12.53 -12.90
CA LEU A 71 11.77 12.81 -13.12
C LEU A 71 12.16 14.17 -12.52
N LEU A 72 11.34 15.21 -12.73
CA LEU A 72 11.53 16.52 -12.13
C LEU A 72 11.49 16.47 -10.61
N PHE A 73 10.56 15.69 -10.03
CA PHE A 73 10.52 15.41 -8.60
C PHE A 73 11.82 14.79 -8.11
N GLY A 74 12.32 13.74 -8.77
CA GLY A 74 13.57 13.10 -8.38
C GLY A 74 14.79 14.05 -8.46
N VAL A 75 14.86 14.89 -9.50
CA VAL A 75 15.91 15.92 -9.63
C VAL A 75 15.78 16.99 -8.56
N TRP A 76 14.56 17.43 -8.25
CA TRP A 76 14.28 18.40 -7.20
C TRP A 76 14.71 17.89 -5.83
N GLU A 77 14.27 16.69 -5.44
CA GLU A 77 14.61 16.02 -4.17
C GLU A 77 16.12 15.84 -4.02
N HIS A 78 16.82 15.51 -5.11
CA HIS A 78 18.26 15.26 -5.06
C HIS A 78 19.12 16.54 -5.00
N LYS A 79 18.71 17.63 -5.67
CA LYS A 79 19.57 18.80 -5.86
C LYS A 79 19.12 20.06 -5.13
N PHE A 80 17.82 20.25 -4.93
CA PHE A 80 17.25 21.53 -4.51
C PHE A 80 16.48 21.45 -3.20
N ALA A 81 15.92 20.30 -2.85
CA ALA A 81 15.13 20.16 -1.62
C ALA A 81 16.01 20.24 -0.36
N ASN A 82 15.60 21.12 0.57
CA ASN A 82 16.27 21.24 1.88
C ASN A 82 15.27 21.71 2.95
N PRO A 83 14.74 20.80 3.80
CA PRO A 83 14.89 19.33 3.81
C PRO A 83 14.06 18.65 2.73
N PRO A 84 14.52 17.52 2.16
CA PRO A 84 13.75 16.73 1.21
C PRO A 84 12.57 16.01 1.89
N ILE A 85 11.45 15.85 1.16
CA ILE A 85 10.28 15.11 1.66
C ILE A 85 10.62 13.62 1.79
N MET A 86 11.37 13.10 0.82
CA MET A 86 11.79 11.71 0.78
C MET A 86 13.33 11.60 0.78
N PRO A 87 13.96 11.65 1.96
CA PRO A 87 15.42 11.59 2.06
C PRO A 87 15.96 10.35 1.37
N LEU A 88 16.93 10.52 0.46
CA LEU A 88 17.53 9.40 -0.27
C LEU A 88 18.12 8.32 0.63
N GLY A 89 18.53 8.68 1.86
CA GLY A 89 19.00 7.75 2.88
C GLY A 89 17.98 6.66 3.28
N ILE A 90 16.68 6.87 3.07
CA ILE A 90 15.64 5.86 3.35
C ILE A 90 15.77 4.69 2.38
N TRP A 91 16.09 4.96 1.12
CA TRP A 91 16.22 3.94 0.07
C TRP A 91 17.45 3.04 0.24
N THR A 92 18.46 3.51 0.97
CA THR A 92 19.67 2.73 1.28
C THR A 92 19.48 1.85 2.52
N ALA A 93 18.37 2.00 3.24
CA ALA A 93 18.07 1.16 4.40
C ALA A 93 17.88 -0.32 3.96
N PRO A 94 18.43 -1.27 4.73
CA PRO A 94 18.32 -2.69 4.41
C PRO A 94 16.85 -3.11 4.25
N SER A 95 16.56 -3.86 3.20
CA SER A 95 15.22 -4.41 2.90
C SER A 95 14.13 -3.37 2.58
N PHE A 96 14.39 -2.06 2.70
CA PHE A 96 13.34 -1.03 2.53
C PHE A 96 12.77 -1.01 1.10
N LEU A 97 13.63 -1.02 0.07
CA LEU A 97 13.16 -1.06 -1.32
C LEU A 97 12.35 -2.34 -1.62
N ALA A 98 12.82 -3.49 -1.13
CA ALA A 98 12.10 -4.75 -1.27
C ALA A 98 10.72 -4.69 -0.60
N LEU A 99 10.66 -4.13 0.62
CA LEU A 99 9.41 -3.91 1.34
C LEU A 99 8.42 -3.06 0.52
N ILE A 100 8.88 -1.93 -0.03
CA ILE A 100 8.06 -1.04 -0.86
C ILE A 100 7.49 -1.78 -2.08
N LEU A 101 8.28 -2.62 -2.74
CA LEU A 101 7.82 -3.42 -3.87
C LEU A 101 6.81 -4.50 -3.45
N VAL A 102 7.04 -5.18 -2.31
CA VAL A 102 6.09 -6.15 -1.76
C VAL A 102 4.76 -5.50 -1.45
N VAL A 103 4.76 -4.35 -0.79
CA VAL A 103 3.56 -3.58 -0.46
C VAL A 103 2.83 -3.17 -1.74
N LEU A 104 3.54 -2.57 -2.71
CA LEU A 104 2.96 -2.12 -3.96
C LEU A 104 2.29 -3.27 -4.71
N PHE A 105 3.01 -4.37 -4.95
CA PHE A 105 2.48 -5.50 -5.73
C PHE A 105 1.36 -6.24 -5.00
N SER A 106 1.42 -6.38 -3.68
CA SER A 106 0.35 -6.99 -2.89
C SER A 106 -0.93 -6.15 -2.96
N PHE A 107 -0.84 -4.83 -2.85
CA PHE A 107 -2.01 -3.95 -2.94
C PHE A 107 -2.50 -3.77 -4.38
N MET A 108 -1.65 -3.84 -5.39
CA MET A 108 -2.10 -3.94 -6.79
C MET A 108 -2.94 -5.21 -6.98
N ALA A 109 -2.46 -6.37 -6.52
CA ALA A 109 -3.20 -7.63 -6.57
C ALA A 109 -4.52 -7.58 -5.79
N ASN A 110 -4.52 -6.88 -4.65
CA ASN A 110 -5.70 -6.68 -3.80
C ASN A 110 -6.77 -5.83 -4.51
N GLY A 111 -6.39 -4.71 -5.12
CA GLY A 111 -7.31 -3.87 -5.89
C GLY A 111 -7.94 -4.61 -7.07
N ILE A 112 -7.14 -5.41 -7.79
CA ILE A 112 -7.62 -6.27 -8.88
C ILE A 112 -8.67 -7.25 -8.35
N PHE A 113 -8.38 -7.97 -7.27
CA PHE A 113 -9.32 -8.91 -6.68
C PHE A 113 -10.64 -8.24 -6.31
N LEU A 114 -10.59 -7.11 -5.59
CA LEU A 114 -11.77 -6.38 -5.14
C LEU A 114 -12.69 -6.02 -6.29
N TRP A 115 -12.16 -5.42 -7.33
CA TRP A 115 -12.95 -4.99 -8.48
C TRP A 115 -13.53 -6.17 -9.27
N TYR A 116 -12.68 -7.14 -9.64
CA TYR A 116 -13.10 -8.25 -10.48
C TYR A 116 -14.02 -9.22 -9.76
N MET A 117 -13.95 -9.33 -8.43
CA MET A 117 -14.93 -10.09 -7.67
C MET A 117 -16.32 -9.43 -7.74
N VAL A 118 -16.41 -8.11 -7.54
CA VAL A 118 -17.66 -7.37 -7.68
C VAL A 118 -18.22 -7.53 -9.10
N ALA A 119 -17.38 -7.26 -10.10
CA ALA A 119 -17.76 -7.35 -11.51
C ALA A 119 -18.23 -8.78 -11.87
N TRP A 120 -17.54 -9.82 -11.40
CA TRP A 120 -17.93 -11.21 -11.63
C TRP A 120 -19.28 -11.55 -11.04
N LEU A 121 -19.54 -11.19 -9.79
CA LEU A 121 -20.79 -11.51 -9.12
C LEU A 121 -21.96 -10.69 -9.66
N GLN A 122 -21.77 -9.41 -9.93
CA GLN A 122 -22.87 -8.54 -10.37
C GLN A 122 -23.09 -8.62 -11.90
N LEU A 123 -22.03 -8.54 -12.71
CA LEU A 123 -22.17 -8.47 -14.17
C LEU A 123 -22.34 -9.85 -14.82
N LEU A 124 -21.63 -10.89 -14.35
CA LEU A 124 -21.70 -12.22 -14.94
C LEU A 124 -22.75 -13.10 -14.28
N ARG A 125 -22.94 -13.01 -12.97
CA ARG A 125 -23.91 -13.82 -12.23
C ARG A 125 -25.24 -13.11 -11.95
N GLY A 126 -25.33 -11.80 -12.20
CA GLY A 126 -26.54 -11.02 -11.96
C GLY A 126 -26.92 -10.87 -10.48
N ALA A 127 -25.96 -11.01 -9.55
CA ALA A 127 -26.23 -10.86 -8.13
C ALA A 127 -26.71 -9.45 -7.82
N SER A 128 -27.77 -9.34 -7.02
CA SER A 128 -28.26 -8.05 -6.53
C SER A 128 -27.24 -7.40 -5.58
N ILE A 129 -27.35 -6.09 -5.36
CA ILE A 129 -26.49 -5.35 -4.42
C ILE A 129 -26.63 -5.93 -3.00
N LEU A 130 -27.83 -6.33 -2.62
CA LEU A 130 -28.08 -6.93 -1.29
C LEU A 130 -27.46 -8.31 -1.18
N ASP A 131 -27.61 -9.18 -2.21
CA ASP A 131 -26.99 -10.49 -2.23
C ASP A 131 -25.46 -10.38 -2.16
N PHE A 132 -24.88 -9.42 -2.90
CA PHE A 132 -23.45 -9.12 -2.80
C PHE A 132 -23.07 -8.71 -1.37
N GLY A 133 -23.83 -7.82 -0.73
CA GLY A 133 -23.57 -7.39 0.64
C GLY A 133 -23.56 -8.56 1.64
N VAL A 134 -24.51 -9.50 1.50
CA VAL A 134 -24.55 -10.72 2.34
C VAL A 134 -23.32 -11.60 2.05
N GLN A 135 -22.97 -11.80 0.77
CA GLN A 135 -21.79 -12.58 0.38
C GLN A 135 -20.48 -11.94 0.83
N TRP A 136 -20.47 -10.62 1.06
CA TRP A 136 -19.30 -9.88 1.56
C TRP A 136 -19.16 -9.91 3.09
N THR A 137 -20.19 -10.29 3.83
CA THR A 137 -20.15 -10.35 5.31
C THR A 137 -18.99 -11.18 5.87
N PRO A 138 -18.64 -12.37 5.31
CA PRO A 138 -17.49 -13.15 5.78
C PRO A 138 -16.16 -12.42 5.70
N PHE A 139 -15.98 -11.55 4.70
CA PHE A 139 -14.79 -10.68 4.60
C PHE A 139 -14.64 -9.83 5.85
N GLY A 140 -15.67 -9.10 6.27
CA GLY A 140 -15.63 -8.23 7.46
C GLY A 140 -15.30 -9.00 8.74
N ILE A 141 -15.87 -10.19 8.90
CA ILE A 141 -15.60 -11.06 10.06
C ILE A 141 -14.12 -11.50 10.06
N VAL A 142 -13.66 -12.03 8.92
CA VAL A 142 -12.28 -12.57 8.83
C VAL A 142 -11.23 -11.44 8.88
N ALA A 143 -11.48 -10.28 8.29
CA ALA A 143 -10.61 -9.12 8.42
C ALA A 143 -10.49 -8.67 9.89
N THR A 144 -11.61 -8.58 10.60
CA THR A 144 -11.57 -8.27 12.04
C THR A 144 -10.75 -9.29 12.83
N LEU A 145 -10.97 -10.58 12.60
CA LEU A 145 -10.19 -11.64 13.25
C LEU A 145 -8.73 -11.63 12.78
N GLY A 146 -8.48 -11.29 11.51
CA GLY A 146 -7.15 -11.15 10.91
C GLY A 146 -6.31 -10.08 11.59
N THR A 147 -6.90 -8.94 11.94
CA THR A 147 -6.22 -7.88 12.69
C THR A 147 -5.74 -8.37 14.06
N PHE A 148 -6.61 -9.08 14.81
CA PHE A 148 -6.21 -9.67 16.10
C PHE A 148 -5.14 -10.76 15.91
N LEU A 149 -5.26 -11.58 14.87
CA LEU A 149 -4.29 -12.61 14.57
C LEU A 149 -2.93 -12.00 14.19
N ALA A 150 -2.90 -10.95 13.39
CA ALA A 150 -1.69 -10.21 13.06
C ALA A 150 -1.02 -9.65 14.32
N ALA A 151 -1.78 -9.00 15.19
CA ALA A 151 -1.27 -8.47 16.46
C ALA A 151 -0.70 -9.58 17.36
N TRP A 152 -1.31 -10.76 17.37
CA TRP A 152 -0.83 -11.91 18.14
C TRP A 152 0.43 -12.56 17.53
N LEU A 153 0.57 -12.53 16.19
CA LEU A 153 1.70 -13.12 15.47
C LEU A 153 2.96 -12.25 15.50
N ILE A 154 2.82 -10.92 15.49
CA ILE A 154 3.95 -9.98 15.46
C ILE A 154 5.04 -10.28 16.48
N PRO A 155 4.75 -10.50 17.80
CA PRO A 155 5.80 -10.80 18.76
C PRO A 155 6.35 -12.23 18.64
N ARG A 156 5.69 -13.10 17.89
CA ARG A 156 6.00 -14.55 17.79
C ARG A 156 6.74 -14.94 16.52
N LEU A 157 6.39 -14.32 15.41
CA LEU A 157 6.98 -14.56 14.10
C LEU A 157 7.81 -13.36 13.65
N ALA A 158 8.87 -13.63 12.89
CA ALA A 158 9.55 -12.56 12.18
C ALA A 158 8.58 -11.92 11.19
N THR A 159 8.57 -10.59 11.13
CA THR A 159 7.62 -9.79 10.33
C THR A 159 7.63 -10.17 8.84
N GLN A 160 8.78 -10.64 8.33
CA GLN A 160 8.93 -11.24 7.01
C GLN A 160 7.91 -12.35 6.73
N TRP A 161 7.69 -13.28 7.68
CA TRP A 161 6.73 -14.36 7.50
C TRP A 161 5.29 -13.88 7.47
N ILE A 162 4.97 -12.83 8.22
CA ILE A 162 3.64 -12.22 8.21
C ILE A 162 3.36 -11.57 6.85
N LEU A 163 4.35 -10.85 6.30
CA LEU A 163 4.30 -10.31 4.93
C LEU A 163 4.11 -11.41 3.88
N ALA A 164 4.91 -12.49 3.97
CA ALA A 164 4.83 -13.62 3.05
C ALA A 164 3.45 -14.29 3.08
N ILE A 165 2.87 -14.50 4.27
CA ILE A 165 1.53 -15.08 4.42
C ILE A 165 0.47 -14.18 3.80
N GLY A 166 0.51 -12.85 4.04
CA GLY A 166 -0.42 -11.89 3.46
C GLY A 166 -0.33 -11.84 1.92
N SER A 167 0.89 -11.81 1.39
CA SER A 167 1.14 -11.82 -0.07
C SER A 167 0.76 -13.15 -0.72
N ALA A 168 1.00 -14.28 -0.06
CA ALA A 168 0.55 -15.59 -0.52
C ALA A 168 -0.98 -15.73 -0.48
N ALA A 169 -1.62 -15.14 0.52
CA ALA A 169 -3.07 -15.15 0.63
C ALA A 169 -3.74 -14.45 -0.56
N ILE A 170 -3.25 -13.26 -0.96
CA ILE A 170 -3.81 -12.56 -2.12
C ILE A 170 -3.48 -13.26 -3.46
N LEU A 171 -2.33 -13.92 -3.57
CA LEU A 171 -2.02 -14.80 -4.70
C LEU A 171 -3.07 -15.91 -4.83
N VAL A 172 -3.32 -16.66 -3.74
CA VAL A 172 -4.30 -17.75 -3.72
C VAL A 172 -5.71 -17.23 -4.01
N ALA A 173 -6.11 -16.09 -3.42
CA ALA A 173 -7.41 -15.48 -3.66
C ALA A 173 -7.64 -15.17 -5.15
N ASN A 174 -6.67 -14.51 -5.81
CA ASN A 174 -6.75 -14.21 -7.24
C ASN A 174 -6.80 -15.50 -8.09
N LEU A 175 -6.02 -16.53 -7.76
CA LEU A 175 -6.05 -17.82 -8.48
C LEU A 175 -7.40 -18.53 -8.35
N LEU A 176 -7.97 -18.55 -7.14
CA LEU A 176 -9.30 -19.13 -6.92
C LEU A 176 -10.36 -18.45 -7.77
N LEU A 177 -10.32 -17.13 -7.83
CA LEU A 177 -11.28 -16.36 -8.62
C LEU A 177 -11.03 -16.51 -10.13
N ALA A 178 -9.77 -16.51 -10.60
CA ALA A 178 -9.39 -16.67 -12.00
C ALA A 178 -9.81 -18.03 -12.59
N THR A 179 -9.76 -19.10 -11.78
CA THR A 179 -10.07 -20.46 -12.18
C THR A 179 -11.55 -20.84 -12.01
N MET A 180 -12.34 -19.94 -11.41
CA MET A 180 -13.72 -20.18 -11.06
C MET A 180 -14.62 -20.39 -12.29
N PRO A 181 -15.47 -21.43 -12.34
CA PRO A 181 -16.56 -21.53 -13.32
C PRO A 181 -17.60 -20.40 -13.12
N VAL A 182 -18.18 -19.92 -14.23
CA VAL A 182 -19.13 -18.79 -14.19
C VAL A 182 -20.33 -19.07 -13.27
N TYR A 183 -20.92 -20.25 -13.40
CA TYR A 183 -22.13 -20.66 -12.68
C TYR A 183 -21.84 -21.64 -11.52
N GLN A 184 -20.81 -21.35 -10.74
CA GLN A 184 -20.48 -22.16 -9.58
C GLN A 184 -21.12 -21.61 -8.31
N SER A 185 -21.39 -22.51 -7.35
CA SER A 185 -21.86 -22.11 -6.03
C SER A 185 -20.87 -21.14 -5.34
N TYR A 186 -21.40 -20.16 -4.62
CA TYR A 186 -20.62 -19.21 -3.81
C TYR A 186 -19.61 -19.92 -2.89
N TRP A 187 -20.06 -20.99 -2.24
CA TRP A 187 -19.29 -21.71 -1.21
C TRP A 187 -18.04 -22.42 -1.75
N ALA A 188 -17.99 -22.72 -3.06
CA ALA A 188 -16.92 -23.54 -3.62
C ALA A 188 -15.59 -22.77 -3.80
N GLN A 189 -15.63 -21.58 -4.39
CA GLN A 189 -14.41 -20.78 -4.64
C GLN A 189 -14.54 -19.33 -4.19
N VAL A 190 -15.70 -18.69 -4.30
CA VAL A 190 -15.87 -17.28 -3.90
C VAL A 190 -15.65 -17.11 -2.41
N PHE A 191 -16.30 -17.97 -1.60
CA PHE A 191 -16.15 -17.93 -0.14
C PHE A 191 -14.70 -18.12 0.31
N PRO A 192 -13.97 -19.20 -0.06
CA PRO A 192 -12.56 -19.33 0.33
C PRO A 192 -11.68 -18.22 -0.24
N ALA A 193 -11.90 -17.74 -1.48
CA ALA A 193 -11.17 -16.62 -2.02
C ALA A 193 -11.33 -15.34 -1.18
N THR A 194 -12.55 -15.09 -0.71
CA THR A 194 -12.86 -13.96 0.18
C THR A 194 -12.12 -14.07 1.52
N LEU A 195 -12.03 -15.29 2.09
CA LEU A 195 -11.30 -15.52 3.34
C LEU A 195 -9.80 -15.24 3.18
N PHE A 196 -9.19 -15.77 2.12
CA PHE A 196 -7.77 -15.50 1.83
C PHE A 196 -7.51 -14.03 1.57
N MET A 197 -8.37 -13.39 0.77
CA MET A 197 -8.23 -11.96 0.48
C MET A 197 -8.28 -11.10 1.74
N ALA A 198 -9.13 -11.44 2.71
CA ALA A 198 -9.28 -10.69 3.94
C ALA A 198 -7.99 -10.63 4.79
N LEU A 199 -7.10 -11.62 4.66
CA LEU A 199 -5.82 -11.65 5.39
C LEU A 199 -4.78 -10.69 4.80
N CYS A 200 -4.85 -10.41 3.49
CA CYS A 200 -3.81 -9.64 2.81
C CYS A 200 -3.65 -8.21 3.37
N PRO A 201 -4.70 -7.35 3.41
CA PRO A 201 -4.53 -5.98 3.86
C PRO A 201 -4.02 -5.89 5.30
N ASP A 202 -4.52 -6.72 6.20
CA ASP A 202 -4.10 -6.68 7.60
C ASP A 202 -2.66 -7.13 7.79
N PHE A 203 -2.28 -8.26 7.19
CA PHE A 203 -0.95 -8.82 7.38
C PHE A 203 0.12 -7.99 6.66
N VAL A 204 -0.14 -7.62 5.40
CA VAL A 204 0.83 -6.84 4.61
C VAL A 204 0.99 -5.43 5.19
N TYR A 205 -0.13 -4.75 5.50
CA TYR A 205 -0.08 -3.37 5.96
C TYR A 205 0.59 -3.24 7.33
N VAL A 206 0.15 -4.04 8.31
CA VAL A 206 0.68 -3.96 9.68
C VAL A 206 2.15 -4.36 9.71
N ALA A 207 2.51 -5.47 9.04
CA ALA A 207 3.89 -5.89 8.96
C ALA A 207 4.78 -4.85 8.26
N ALA A 208 4.28 -4.27 7.16
CA ALA A 208 5.01 -3.24 6.43
C ALA A 208 5.22 -1.96 7.26
N GLN A 209 4.24 -1.53 8.04
CA GLN A 209 4.38 -0.39 8.94
C GLN A 209 5.48 -0.61 9.98
N ILE A 210 5.54 -1.81 10.57
CA ILE A 210 6.56 -2.16 11.55
C ILE A 210 7.94 -2.19 10.90
N VAL A 211 8.09 -2.88 9.75
CA VAL A 211 9.38 -2.97 9.06
C VAL A 211 9.83 -1.58 8.59
N ALA A 212 8.93 -0.79 8.02
CA ALA A 212 9.25 0.56 7.56
C ALA A 212 9.73 1.46 8.71
N SER A 213 9.01 1.43 9.84
CA SER A 213 9.38 2.23 11.01
C SER A 213 10.72 1.80 11.61
N ASN A 214 10.99 0.48 11.67
CA ASN A 214 12.21 -0.05 12.24
C ASN A 214 13.44 0.04 11.30
N SER A 215 13.21 0.22 10.00
CA SER A 215 14.29 0.33 9.00
C SER A 215 14.90 1.72 8.91
N VAL A 216 14.27 2.73 9.49
CA VAL A 216 14.69 4.13 9.39
C VAL A 216 14.90 4.77 10.74
N ARG A 217 15.67 5.86 10.79
CA ARG A 217 15.86 6.65 12.01
C ARG A 217 14.53 7.26 12.46
N ARG A 218 14.38 7.49 13.77
CA ARG A 218 13.17 8.05 14.41
C ARG A 218 12.61 9.28 13.67
N ARG A 219 13.48 10.19 13.25
CA ARG A 219 13.12 11.39 12.48
C ARG A 219 12.41 11.10 11.16
N HIS A 220 12.64 9.93 10.54
CA HIS A 220 12.08 9.53 9.24
C HIS A 220 10.95 8.50 9.32
N GLN A 221 10.59 8.04 10.52
CA GLN A 221 9.56 7.01 10.71
C GLN A 221 8.19 7.47 10.18
N GLY A 222 7.82 8.74 10.39
CA GLY A 222 6.58 9.30 9.85
C GLY A 222 6.54 9.28 8.32
N VAL A 223 7.66 9.58 7.67
CA VAL A 223 7.76 9.51 6.18
C VAL A 223 7.65 8.07 5.69
N ALA A 224 8.35 7.13 6.32
CA ALA A 224 8.31 5.72 5.95
C ALA A 224 6.90 5.13 6.15
N ALA A 225 6.24 5.44 7.26
CA ALA A 225 4.88 5.01 7.53
C ALA A 225 3.85 5.60 6.55
N SER A 226 3.98 6.90 6.23
CA SER A 226 3.10 7.56 5.26
C SER A 226 3.29 7.01 3.83
N LEU A 227 4.52 6.62 3.47
CA LEU A 227 4.81 5.98 2.19
C LEU A 227 4.10 4.63 2.07
N VAL A 228 4.14 3.78 3.11
CA VAL A 228 3.39 2.51 3.15
C VAL A 228 1.88 2.77 3.00
N GLY A 229 1.34 3.77 3.70
CA GLY A 229 -0.08 4.17 3.58
C GLY A 229 -0.44 4.64 2.17
N THR A 230 0.42 5.45 1.55
CA THR A 230 0.24 5.92 0.17
C THR A 230 0.27 4.75 -0.81
N LEU A 231 1.22 3.82 -0.67
CA LEU A 231 1.35 2.65 -1.53
C LEU A 231 0.16 1.70 -1.43
N ASN A 232 -0.47 1.59 -0.26
CA ASN A 232 -1.71 0.85 -0.10
C ASN A 232 -2.80 1.39 -1.04
N LEU A 233 -3.12 2.67 -0.94
CA LEU A 233 -4.17 3.29 -1.76
C LEU A 233 -3.79 3.36 -3.24
N TYR A 234 -2.56 3.78 -3.50
CA TYR A 234 -2.02 3.92 -4.86
C TYR A 234 -1.92 2.58 -5.58
N GLY A 235 -1.44 1.54 -4.90
CA GLY A 235 -1.34 0.18 -5.43
C GLY A 235 -2.70 -0.37 -5.86
N ASN A 236 -3.73 -0.27 -4.99
CA ASN A 236 -5.08 -0.70 -5.33
C ASN A 236 -5.57 -0.06 -6.63
N SER A 237 -5.39 1.25 -6.80
CA SER A 237 -5.82 1.97 -7.99
C SER A 237 -4.98 1.65 -9.22
N LEU A 238 -3.65 1.63 -9.08
CA LEU A 238 -2.73 1.34 -10.20
C LEU A 238 -2.91 -0.08 -10.72
N GLY A 239 -3.12 -1.05 -9.83
CA GLY A 239 -3.42 -2.44 -10.21
C GLY A 239 -4.63 -2.55 -11.12
N LEU A 240 -5.68 -1.77 -10.84
CA LEU A 240 -6.88 -1.72 -11.68
C LEU A 240 -6.61 -1.17 -13.08
N GLY A 241 -5.81 -0.13 -13.20
CA GLY A 241 -5.44 0.44 -14.50
C GLY A 241 -4.72 -0.57 -15.39
N PHE A 242 -3.73 -1.29 -14.84
CA PHE A 242 -3.02 -2.35 -15.56
C PHE A 242 -3.94 -3.52 -15.92
N ALA A 243 -4.74 -3.98 -14.97
CA ALA A 243 -5.65 -5.10 -15.16
C ALA A 243 -6.75 -4.77 -16.19
N GLY A 244 -7.29 -3.55 -16.14
CA GLY A 244 -8.27 -3.07 -17.13
C GLY A 244 -7.70 -2.98 -18.55
N THR A 245 -6.44 -2.57 -18.68
CA THR A 245 -5.73 -2.60 -19.97
C THR A 245 -5.61 -4.03 -20.51
N ILE A 246 -5.21 -4.99 -19.64
CA ILE A 246 -5.11 -6.42 -20.02
C ILE A 246 -6.48 -6.97 -20.41
N GLU A 247 -7.51 -6.70 -19.63
CA GLU A 247 -8.88 -7.11 -19.90
C GLU A 247 -9.34 -6.61 -21.28
N THR A 248 -9.16 -5.31 -21.53
CA THR A 248 -9.59 -4.67 -22.78
C THR A 248 -8.86 -5.26 -23.98
N GLU A 249 -7.54 -5.46 -23.89
CA GLU A 249 -6.75 -6.04 -25.01
C GLU A 249 -7.13 -7.49 -25.28
N VAL A 250 -7.41 -8.28 -24.25
CA VAL A 250 -7.89 -9.66 -24.42
C VAL A 250 -9.27 -9.69 -25.05
N ASN A 251 -10.16 -8.77 -24.68
CA ASN A 251 -11.53 -8.73 -25.18
C ASN A 251 -11.64 -8.11 -26.59
N LYS A 252 -10.78 -7.15 -26.98
CA LYS A 252 -10.77 -6.54 -28.33
C LYS A 252 -10.67 -7.55 -29.48
N ARG A 253 -10.03 -8.66 -29.26
CA ARG A 253 -9.78 -9.70 -30.29
C ARG A 253 -10.90 -10.73 -30.38
N ARG A 254 -12.00 -10.58 -29.64
CA ARG A 254 -13.04 -11.60 -29.49
C ARG A 254 -14.43 -10.97 -29.43
N VAL A 255 -15.41 -11.62 -30.07
CA VAL A 255 -16.80 -11.16 -30.14
C VAL A 255 -17.69 -12.14 -29.38
N GLY A 256 -18.55 -11.66 -28.48
CA GLY A 256 -19.57 -12.47 -27.80
C GLY A 256 -19.25 -12.79 -26.34
N ALA A 257 -19.72 -13.91 -25.80
CA ALA A 257 -19.74 -14.32 -24.37
C ALA A 257 -18.35 -14.42 -23.67
N GLU A 258 -17.33 -13.75 -24.16
CA GLU A 258 -15.93 -13.93 -23.79
C GLU A 258 -15.38 -12.86 -22.83
N ALA A 259 -16.23 -12.00 -22.26
CA ALA A 259 -15.84 -11.08 -21.16
C ALA A 259 -15.17 -11.84 -19.98
N VAL A 260 -15.53 -13.11 -19.80
CA VAL A 260 -14.93 -14.00 -18.80
C VAL A 260 -13.43 -14.16 -18.99
N LEU A 261 -12.95 -14.18 -20.26
CA LEU A 261 -11.53 -14.36 -20.54
C LEU A 261 -10.71 -13.13 -20.17
N GLY A 262 -11.24 -11.92 -20.43
CA GLY A 262 -10.62 -10.69 -20.00
C GLY A 262 -10.54 -10.61 -18.46
N PHE A 263 -11.62 -10.94 -17.76
CA PHE A 263 -11.64 -10.99 -16.30
C PHE A 263 -10.62 -12.00 -15.74
N ARG A 264 -10.54 -13.20 -16.35
CA ARG A 264 -9.55 -14.19 -15.93
C ARG A 264 -8.13 -13.71 -16.18
N ALA A 265 -7.86 -13.09 -17.34
CA ALA A 265 -6.53 -12.55 -17.66
C ALA A 265 -6.11 -11.49 -16.62
N ALA A 266 -7.00 -10.58 -16.24
CA ALA A 266 -6.79 -9.60 -15.21
C ALA A 266 -6.50 -10.24 -13.83
N LEU A 267 -7.26 -11.25 -13.45
CA LEU A 267 -7.06 -11.98 -12.20
C LEU A 267 -5.77 -12.80 -12.18
N TYR A 268 -5.38 -13.42 -13.31
CA TYR A 268 -4.07 -14.08 -13.43
C TYR A 268 -2.93 -13.09 -13.33
N PHE A 269 -3.10 -11.87 -13.84
CA PHE A 269 -2.14 -10.80 -13.62
C PHE A 269 -2.06 -10.41 -12.14
N GLY A 270 -3.19 -10.29 -11.44
CA GLY A 270 -3.23 -10.09 -9.98
C GLY A 270 -2.51 -11.22 -9.23
N ALA A 271 -2.71 -12.47 -9.63
CA ALA A 271 -2.00 -13.62 -9.06
C ALA A 271 -0.48 -13.54 -9.32
N ALA A 272 -0.08 -13.15 -10.53
CA ALA A 272 1.34 -12.97 -10.86
C ALA A 272 2.00 -11.89 -10.00
N LEU A 273 1.32 -10.77 -9.76
CA LEU A 273 1.79 -9.72 -8.84
C LEU A 273 1.94 -10.24 -7.41
N GLY A 274 0.96 -11.00 -6.91
CA GLY A 274 1.05 -11.65 -5.60
C GLY A 274 2.22 -12.63 -5.52
N LEU A 275 2.48 -13.42 -6.58
CA LEU A 275 3.64 -14.31 -6.65
C LEU A 275 4.97 -13.53 -6.60
N VAL A 276 5.08 -12.47 -7.39
CA VAL A 276 6.27 -11.62 -7.39
C VAL A 276 6.48 -11.01 -6.01
N ALA A 277 5.41 -10.55 -5.34
CA ALA A 277 5.49 -10.02 -3.97
C ALA A 277 6.05 -11.08 -3.00
N VAL A 278 5.56 -12.32 -3.02
CA VAL A 278 6.09 -13.42 -2.20
C VAL A 278 7.56 -13.70 -2.50
N LEU A 279 7.95 -13.76 -3.78
CA LEU A 279 9.33 -14.03 -4.17
C LEU A 279 10.28 -12.91 -3.75
N VAL A 280 9.89 -11.64 -3.89
CA VAL A 280 10.67 -10.49 -3.45
C VAL A 280 10.80 -10.48 -1.93
N ASP A 281 9.70 -10.77 -1.21
CA ASP A 281 9.70 -10.82 0.25
C ASP A 281 10.68 -11.88 0.76
N LEU A 282 10.53 -13.13 0.33
CA LEU A 282 11.37 -14.25 0.77
C LEU A 282 12.85 -14.11 0.38
N SER A 283 13.14 -13.40 -0.72
CA SER A 283 14.52 -13.25 -1.22
C SER A 283 15.25 -12.06 -0.59
N PHE A 284 14.57 -10.94 -0.38
CA PHE A 284 15.22 -9.67 -0.09
C PHE A 284 14.78 -9.02 1.22
N VAL A 285 13.57 -9.33 1.74
CA VAL A 285 13.14 -8.80 3.04
C VAL A 285 13.74 -9.67 4.14
N ARG A 286 14.75 -9.15 4.81
CA ARG A 286 15.40 -9.83 5.95
C ARG A 286 15.25 -8.95 7.18
N VAL A 287 14.28 -9.25 7.99
CA VAL A 287 14.04 -8.55 9.26
C VAL A 287 14.47 -9.46 10.39
N VAL A 288 15.45 -9.01 11.15
CA VAL A 288 15.78 -9.62 12.43
C VAL A 288 14.59 -9.40 13.35
N LYS A 289 14.16 -10.44 14.07
CA LYS A 289 13.07 -10.33 15.05
C LYS A 289 13.41 -9.18 16.01
N ASP A 290 12.62 -8.13 15.95
CA ASP A 290 12.81 -6.99 16.82
C ASP A 290 12.31 -7.36 18.23
N VAL A 291 13.26 -7.48 19.16
CA VAL A 291 12.99 -7.79 20.58
C VAL A 291 12.90 -6.49 21.40
N ARG A 292 12.97 -5.33 20.74
CA ARG A 292 12.95 -4.03 21.43
C ARG A 292 11.54 -3.76 21.95
N GLU A 293 11.42 -3.77 23.27
CA GLU A 293 10.27 -3.20 23.96
C GLU A 293 10.52 -1.68 24.07
N GLY A 294 9.85 -0.91 23.23
CA GLY A 294 9.86 0.55 23.31
C GLY A 294 10.96 1.25 22.49
N TRP A 295 10.98 2.56 22.57
CA TRP A 295 11.72 3.54 21.76
C TRP A 295 13.20 3.71 22.16
N SER A 296 13.83 2.74 22.79
CA SER A 296 15.18 2.85 23.33
C SER A 296 16.23 2.29 22.39
N ASP A 297 16.54 3.00 21.30
CA ASP A 297 17.80 2.81 20.62
C ASP A 297 18.90 3.53 21.41
N PRO A 298 19.98 2.85 21.83
CA PRO A 298 21.10 3.50 22.49
C PRO A 298 21.77 4.62 21.68
N ALA A 299 21.60 4.61 20.36
CA ALA A 299 22.05 5.69 19.48
C ALA A 299 21.12 6.93 19.59
N ASP A 300 19.81 6.73 19.62
CA ASP A 300 18.83 7.80 19.80
C ASP A 300 18.93 8.42 21.19
N GLN A 301 19.22 7.62 22.22
CA GLN A 301 19.44 8.14 23.58
C GLN A 301 20.67 9.05 23.67
N ARG A 302 21.76 8.71 22.97
CA ARG A 302 22.95 9.55 22.91
C ARG A 302 22.72 10.84 22.12
N GLU A 303 21.97 10.79 20.99
CA GLU A 303 21.60 12.01 20.26
C GLU A 303 20.75 12.96 21.13
N VAL A 304 19.79 12.42 21.88
CA VAL A 304 18.96 13.20 22.81
C VAL A 304 19.78 13.75 23.99
N GLU A 305 20.72 12.96 24.53
CA GLU A 305 21.63 13.43 25.58
C GLU A 305 22.55 14.57 25.09
N VAL A 306 23.10 14.44 23.88
CA VAL A 306 23.95 15.48 23.27
C VAL A 306 23.13 16.74 22.98
N GLU A 307 21.92 16.62 22.43
CA GLU A 307 21.05 17.80 22.19
C GLU A 307 20.62 18.47 23.50
N LEU A 308 20.39 17.71 24.57
CA LEU A 308 20.09 18.27 25.90
C LEU A 308 21.31 18.97 26.49
N GLU A 309 22.50 18.41 26.36
CA GLU A 309 23.75 19.04 26.82
C GLU A 309 24.07 20.32 26.05
N GLU A 310 23.91 20.34 24.73
CA GLU A 310 24.08 21.54 23.91
C GLU A 310 23.01 22.58 24.21
N GLY A 311 21.75 22.19 24.41
CA GLY A 311 20.66 23.09 24.80
C GLY A 311 20.85 23.72 26.17
N VAL A 312 21.42 22.97 27.11
CA VAL A 312 21.77 23.49 28.46
C VAL A 312 22.97 24.42 28.38
N SER A 313 24.00 24.10 27.55
CA SER A 313 25.18 24.94 27.38
C SER A 313 24.83 26.31 26.78
N THR A 314 23.99 26.31 25.72
CA THR A 314 23.52 27.56 25.09
C THR A 314 22.63 28.41 26.02
N ALA A 315 21.83 27.76 26.86
CA ALA A 315 21.00 28.45 27.84
C ALA A 315 21.81 29.07 28.99
N VAL A 316 22.97 28.51 29.31
CA VAL A 316 23.91 29.06 30.35
C VAL A 316 24.73 30.22 29.78
N GLU A 317 25.19 30.12 28.53
CA GLU A 317 25.92 31.23 27.87
C GLU A 317 25.05 32.46 27.57
N GLY A 318 23.76 32.28 27.32
CA GLY A 318 22.81 33.38 27.10
C GLY A 318 22.38 34.12 28.40
N ARG A 319 22.86 33.71 29.57
CA ARG A 319 22.58 34.34 30.86
C ARG A 319 23.77 35.09 31.47
N GLN A 320 24.90 35.12 30.80
CA GLN A 320 26.05 35.98 31.08
C GLN A 320 26.04 37.23 30.20
#